data_37ae6025d3340f2537705623ac1ac563
#
_entry.id   37ae6025d3340f2537705623ac1ac563
#
_cell.length_a   1.000
_cell.length_b   1.000
_cell.length_c   1.000
_cell.angle_alpha   90.00
_cell.angle_beta   90.00
_cell.angle_gamma   90.00
#
_symmetry.space_group_name_H-M   'P 1'
#
loop_
_entity.id
_entity.type
_entity.pdbx_description
1 polymer ?
#
loop_
_entity_poly.entity_id
_entity_poly.type
_entity_poly.pdbx_seq_one_letter_code
_entity_poly.pdbx_strand_id
1 'polypeptide(L)'
;MEKSKGAIEAEISKAITQWEKDFLGRGSVSVKSDILRDMIIVTLKGVLTPAEYSVSQTKEGLLSIKKIRSELVESGIMELKEIILAITRVEVQSFHTDISTNTGERIMVFKLQHDYEKTFLKMDN
;
A
#
# COMPACT_ATOMS: atom_id res chain seq x y z
N MET A 1 -25.06 -2.91 7.02
CA MET A 1 -25.09 -1.66 6.25
C MET A 1 -23.82 -1.54 5.41
N GLU A 2 -23.98 -1.23 4.14
CA GLU A 2 -22.84 -1.12 3.24
C GLU A 2 -22.08 0.20 3.46
N LYS A 3 -20.76 0.11 3.40
CA LYS A 3 -19.90 1.26 3.61
C LYS A 3 -19.70 2.05 2.32
N SER A 4 -19.47 3.35 2.45
CA SER A 4 -19.14 4.21 1.31
C SER A 4 -17.72 3.91 0.80
N LYS A 5 -17.44 4.35 -0.41
CA LYS A 5 -16.10 4.23 -1.00
C LYS A 5 -15.04 4.85 -0.08
N GLY A 6 -15.28 6.08 0.41
CA GLY A 6 -14.36 6.75 1.30
C GLY A 6 -14.14 6.01 2.62
N ALA A 7 -15.18 5.38 3.16
CA ALA A 7 -15.08 4.59 4.39
C ALA A 7 -14.20 3.35 4.18
N ILE A 8 -14.35 2.69 3.04
CA ILE A 8 -13.52 1.52 2.68
C ILE A 8 -12.07 1.95 2.47
N GLU A 9 -11.84 3.06 1.77
CA GLU A 9 -10.49 3.59 1.57
C GLU A 9 -9.80 3.89 2.91
N ALA A 10 -10.53 4.50 3.85
CA ALA A 10 -10.01 4.78 5.18
C ALA A 10 -9.71 3.49 5.96
N GLU A 11 -10.55 2.49 5.84
CA GLU A 11 -10.35 1.19 6.48
C GLU A 11 -9.10 0.49 5.95
N ILE A 12 -8.88 0.54 4.64
CA ILE A 12 -7.67 -0.01 4.01
C ILE A 12 -6.42 0.70 4.51
N SER A 13 -6.44 2.05 4.53
CA SER A 13 -5.30 2.84 5.00
C SER A 13 -4.95 2.50 6.45
N LYS A 14 -5.95 2.35 7.31
CA LYS A 14 -5.76 2.00 8.71
C LYS A 14 -5.15 0.60 8.85
N ALA A 15 -5.66 -0.36 8.08
CA ALA A 15 -5.16 -1.74 8.12
C ALA A 15 -3.72 -1.84 7.63
N ILE A 16 -3.38 -1.13 6.55
CA ILE A 16 -2.01 -1.09 6.01
C ILE A 16 -1.06 -0.44 7.02
N THR A 17 -1.48 0.65 7.66
CA THR A 17 -0.69 1.31 8.70
C THR A 17 -0.39 0.35 9.84
N GLN A 18 -1.39 -0.42 10.28
CA GLN A 18 -1.20 -1.39 11.35
C GLN A 18 -0.26 -2.52 10.92
N TRP A 19 -0.41 -3.00 9.68
CA TRP A 19 0.48 -4.01 9.12
C TRP A 19 1.94 -3.53 9.12
N GLU A 20 2.18 -2.26 8.72
CA GLU A 20 3.53 -1.70 8.75
C GLU A 20 4.11 -1.73 10.16
N LYS A 21 3.34 -1.32 11.15
CA LYS A 21 3.80 -1.29 12.56
C LYS A 21 4.11 -2.69 13.07
N ASP A 22 3.24 -3.64 12.78
CA ASP A 22 3.37 -5.01 13.29
C ASP A 22 4.44 -5.81 12.56
N PHE A 23 4.54 -5.66 11.25
CA PHE A 23 5.43 -6.47 10.42
C PHE A 23 6.77 -5.79 10.16
N LEU A 24 6.76 -4.51 9.79
CA LEU A 24 7.98 -3.78 9.47
C LEU A 24 8.58 -3.07 10.67
N GLY A 25 7.84 -2.97 11.76
CA GLY A 25 8.31 -2.37 13.01
C GLY A 25 8.03 -0.87 13.14
N ARG A 26 7.59 -0.21 12.08
CA ARG A 26 7.20 1.20 12.12
C ARG A 26 6.26 1.53 10.96
N GLY A 27 5.38 2.49 11.18
CA GLY A 27 4.49 2.96 10.14
C GLY A 27 5.07 4.14 9.36
N SER A 28 4.52 4.36 8.17
CA SER A 28 4.78 5.56 7.37
C SER A 28 4.16 6.78 8.05
N VAL A 29 4.63 7.98 7.68
CA VAL A 29 4.07 9.23 8.21
C VAL A 29 2.63 9.42 7.75
N SER A 30 2.32 9.03 6.52
CA SER A 30 0.99 9.17 5.94
C SER A 30 0.70 7.98 5.04
N VAL A 31 -0.51 7.43 5.14
CA VAL A 31 -0.98 6.34 4.28
C VAL A 31 -2.34 6.76 3.73
N LYS A 32 -2.47 6.78 2.41
CA LYS A 32 -3.72 7.14 1.74
C LYS A 32 -4.06 6.08 0.70
N SER A 33 -5.31 5.65 0.67
CA SER A 33 -5.79 4.64 -0.28
C SER A 33 -6.84 5.23 -1.20
N ASP A 34 -6.78 4.84 -2.46
CA ASP A 34 -7.73 5.26 -3.49
C ASP A 34 -8.21 4.04 -4.26
N ILE A 35 -9.52 3.92 -4.41
CA ILE A 35 -10.14 2.86 -5.20
C ILE A 35 -10.43 3.42 -6.58
N LEU A 36 -9.86 2.80 -7.61
CA LEU A 36 -10.02 3.23 -8.99
C LEU A 36 -10.28 2.00 -9.86
N ARG A 37 -11.53 1.83 -10.31
CA ARG A 37 -11.94 0.68 -11.11
C ARG A 37 -11.61 -0.65 -10.41
N ASP A 38 -10.74 -1.47 -11.00
CA ASP A 38 -10.31 -2.75 -10.45
C ASP A 38 -9.00 -2.65 -9.67
N MET A 39 -8.62 -1.44 -9.25
CA MET A 39 -7.36 -1.20 -8.54
C MET A 39 -7.58 -0.52 -7.21
N ILE A 40 -6.74 -0.86 -6.25
CA ILE A 40 -6.58 -0.11 -5.01
C ILE A 40 -5.16 0.42 -5.02
N ILE A 41 -5.02 1.74 -4.97
CA ILE A 41 -3.74 2.43 -5.00
C ILE A 41 -3.48 2.99 -3.61
N VAL A 42 -2.39 2.54 -2.99
CA VAL A 42 -2.01 3.01 -1.65
C VAL A 42 -0.73 3.82 -1.76
N THR A 43 -0.79 5.06 -1.29
CA THR A 43 0.34 5.98 -1.26
C THR A 43 0.83 6.09 0.17
N LEU A 44 2.10 5.74 0.41
CA LEU A 44 2.73 5.77 1.72
C LEU A 44 3.86 6.79 1.68
N LYS A 45 3.78 7.82 2.53
CA LYS A 45 4.80 8.88 2.60
C LYS A 45 5.61 8.76 3.87
N GLY A 46 6.88 9.15 3.79
CA GLY A 46 7.78 9.11 4.93
C GLY A 46 8.18 7.69 5.31
N VAL A 47 8.39 6.81 4.33
CA VAL A 47 8.79 5.42 4.58
C VAL A 47 10.26 5.29 4.95
N LEU A 48 11.10 6.24 4.54
CA LEU A 48 12.53 6.20 4.83
C LEU A 48 12.88 6.94 6.11
N THR A 49 13.80 6.40 6.89
CA THR A 49 14.36 7.09 8.05
C THR A 49 15.43 8.10 7.57
N PRO A 50 15.83 9.08 8.40
CA PRO A 50 16.94 9.97 8.05
C PRO A 50 18.22 9.21 7.72
N ALA A 51 18.51 8.12 8.44
CA ALA A 51 19.69 7.30 8.19
C ALA A 51 19.63 6.66 6.79
N GLU A 52 18.46 6.16 6.40
CA GLU A 52 18.26 5.57 5.07
C GLU A 52 18.42 6.61 3.97
N TYR A 53 17.92 7.84 4.17
CA TYR A 53 18.14 8.94 3.25
C TYR A 53 19.64 9.22 3.08
N SER A 54 20.37 9.24 4.18
CA SER A 54 21.82 9.46 4.15
C SER A 54 22.53 8.41 3.30
N VAL A 55 22.19 7.14 3.50
CA VAL A 55 22.76 6.02 2.73
C VAL A 55 22.37 6.14 1.24
N SER A 56 21.18 6.64 0.95
CA SER A 56 20.65 6.75 -0.42
C SER A 56 21.33 7.84 -1.26
N GLN A 57 22.23 8.64 -0.69
CA GLN A 57 22.90 9.73 -1.42
C GLN A 57 23.89 9.23 -2.47
N THR A 58 24.36 8.00 -2.36
CA THR A 58 25.20 7.37 -3.38
C THR A 58 24.35 6.41 -4.20
N LYS A 59 24.77 6.15 -5.44
CA LYS A 59 24.07 5.20 -6.32
C LYS A 59 24.03 3.80 -5.68
N GLU A 60 25.14 3.35 -5.13
CA GLU A 60 25.26 2.04 -4.49
C GLU A 60 24.35 1.95 -3.27
N GLY A 61 24.35 2.97 -2.40
CA GLY A 61 23.49 3.02 -1.23
C GLY A 61 22.03 3.05 -1.60
N LEU A 62 21.67 3.83 -2.63
CA LEU A 62 20.30 3.92 -3.13
C LEU A 62 19.79 2.54 -3.57
N LEU A 63 20.60 1.81 -4.35
CA LEU A 63 20.21 0.47 -4.81
C LEU A 63 20.06 -0.51 -3.65
N SER A 64 20.93 -0.40 -2.65
CA SER A 64 20.86 -1.23 -1.44
C SER A 64 19.57 -0.98 -0.66
N ILE A 65 19.22 0.27 -0.45
CA ILE A 65 17.98 0.64 0.25
C ILE A 65 16.75 0.14 -0.51
N LYS A 66 16.71 0.35 -1.82
CA LYS A 66 15.60 -0.14 -2.66
C LYS A 66 15.46 -1.65 -2.57
N LYS A 67 16.57 -2.37 -2.63
CA LYS A 67 16.56 -3.83 -2.58
C LYS A 67 16.02 -4.33 -1.24
N ILE A 68 16.55 -3.82 -0.13
CA ILE A 68 16.13 -4.25 1.21
C ILE A 68 14.66 -3.92 1.44
N ARG A 69 14.24 -2.71 1.09
CA ARG A 69 12.85 -2.28 1.27
C ARG A 69 11.89 -3.13 0.44
N SER A 70 12.28 -3.49 -0.79
CA SER A 70 11.48 -4.35 -1.65
C SER A 70 11.35 -5.76 -1.07
N GLU A 71 12.45 -6.34 -0.60
CA GLU A 71 12.44 -7.67 0.00
C GLU A 71 11.57 -7.74 1.25
N LEU A 72 11.61 -6.69 2.09
CA LEU A 72 10.79 -6.62 3.28
C LEU A 72 9.30 -6.62 2.95
N VAL A 73 8.88 -5.82 1.98
CA VAL A 73 7.47 -5.75 1.58
C VAL A 73 7.05 -7.04 0.87
N GLU A 74 7.89 -7.58 -0.01
CA GLU A 74 7.58 -8.82 -0.72
C GLU A 74 7.38 -10.00 0.22
N SER A 75 8.11 -10.02 1.34
CA SER A 75 7.96 -11.09 2.33
C SER A 75 6.58 -11.06 3.01
N GLY A 76 5.88 -9.93 2.95
CA GLY A 76 4.55 -9.78 3.54
C GLY A 76 3.41 -9.71 2.54
N ILE A 77 3.65 -10.03 1.25
CA ILE A 77 2.62 -9.93 0.20
C ILE A 77 1.36 -10.74 0.53
N MET A 78 1.52 -11.94 1.05
CA MET A 78 0.37 -12.79 1.37
C MET A 78 -0.54 -12.14 2.40
N GLU A 79 0.05 -11.55 3.44
CA GLU A 79 -0.70 -10.83 4.47
C GLU A 79 -1.41 -9.61 3.91
N LEU A 80 -0.72 -8.85 3.04
CA LEU A 80 -1.30 -7.69 2.40
C LEU A 80 -2.51 -8.05 1.54
N LYS A 81 -2.41 -9.14 0.78
CA LYS A 81 -3.52 -9.64 -0.03
C LYS A 81 -4.70 -10.08 0.84
N GLU A 82 -4.43 -10.71 1.97
CA GLU A 82 -5.46 -11.12 2.93
C GLU A 82 -6.19 -9.93 3.52
N ILE A 83 -5.46 -8.85 3.82
CA ILE A 83 -6.06 -7.60 4.32
C ILE A 83 -7.07 -7.06 3.30
N ILE A 84 -6.66 -6.97 2.05
CA ILE A 84 -7.53 -6.45 1.00
C ILE A 84 -8.74 -7.36 0.79
N LEU A 85 -8.54 -8.67 0.76
CA LEU A 85 -9.64 -9.62 0.62
C LEU A 85 -10.63 -9.52 1.77
N ALA A 86 -10.14 -9.41 2.99
CA ALA A 86 -11.00 -9.31 4.18
C ALA A 86 -11.88 -8.05 4.16
N ILE A 87 -11.33 -6.94 3.66
CA ILE A 87 -12.05 -5.66 3.63
C ILE A 87 -12.99 -5.57 2.42
N THR A 88 -12.51 -5.95 1.24
CA THR A 88 -13.26 -5.75 -0.02
C THR A 88 -14.10 -6.95 -0.42
N ARG A 89 -13.78 -8.15 0.07
CA ARG A 89 -14.37 -9.42 -0.35
C ARG A 89 -14.07 -9.76 -1.82
N VAL A 90 -13.05 -9.11 -2.40
CA VAL A 90 -12.60 -9.35 -3.77
C VAL A 90 -11.14 -9.83 -3.73
N GLU A 91 -10.86 -10.90 -4.48
CA GLU A 91 -9.52 -11.46 -4.57
C GLU A 91 -8.56 -10.49 -5.26
N VAL A 92 -7.33 -10.40 -4.74
CA VAL A 92 -6.25 -9.66 -5.37
C VAL A 92 -5.63 -10.53 -6.45
N GLN A 93 -5.67 -10.05 -7.69
CA GLN A 93 -5.10 -10.76 -8.83
C GLN A 93 -3.58 -10.59 -8.91
N SER A 94 -3.11 -9.37 -8.68
CA SER A 94 -1.67 -9.08 -8.68
C SER A 94 -1.37 -7.89 -7.78
N PHE A 95 -0.12 -7.81 -7.34
CA PHE A 95 0.37 -6.75 -6.46
C PHE A 95 1.63 -6.15 -7.06
N HIS A 96 1.68 -4.82 -7.10
CA HIS A 96 2.80 -4.07 -7.66
C HIS A 96 3.20 -2.97 -6.68
N THR A 97 4.49 -2.76 -6.51
CA THR A 97 4.96 -1.72 -5.60
C THR A 97 6.34 -1.23 -6.01
N ASP A 98 6.60 0.03 -5.72
CA ASP A 98 7.92 0.62 -5.87
C ASP A 98 8.09 1.76 -4.89
N ILE A 99 9.32 2.16 -4.65
CA ILE A 99 9.69 3.23 -3.73
C ILE A 99 10.56 4.25 -4.44
N SER A 100 10.26 5.54 -4.21
CA SER A 100 11.12 6.63 -4.65
C SER A 100 12.03 7.04 -3.49
N THR A 101 13.33 6.89 -3.63
CA THR A 101 14.28 7.32 -2.62
C THR A 101 14.44 8.84 -2.57
N ASN A 102 14.07 9.55 -3.67
CA ASN A 102 14.09 11.01 -3.69
C ASN A 102 13.01 11.62 -2.79
N THR A 103 11.81 11.03 -2.80
CA THR A 103 10.67 11.57 -2.04
C THR A 103 10.39 10.78 -0.77
N GLY A 104 10.92 9.57 -0.64
CA GLY A 104 10.59 8.66 0.47
C GLY A 104 9.16 8.15 0.39
N GLU A 105 8.58 8.15 -0.82
CA GLU A 105 7.21 7.69 -1.05
C GLU A 105 7.22 6.30 -1.65
N ARG A 106 6.31 5.46 -1.15
CA ARG A 106 6.04 4.14 -1.72
C ARG A 106 4.63 4.13 -2.30
N ILE A 107 4.48 3.51 -3.45
CA ILE A 107 3.17 3.25 -4.05
C ILE A 107 2.95 1.75 -4.04
N MET A 108 1.77 1.32 -3.60
CA MET A 108 1.32 -0.07 -3.73
C MET A 108 0.09 -0.08 -4.62
N VAL A 109 0.01 -1.02 -5.55
CA VAL A 109 -1.17 -1.21 -6.39
C VAL A 109 -1.64 -2.65 -6.24
N PHE A 110 -2.87 -2.80 -5.78
CA PHE A 110 -3.55 -4.09 -5.71
C PHE A 110 -4.52 -4.17 -6.88
N LYS A 111 -4.20 -5.02 -7.84
CA LYS A 111 -5.08 -5.28 -8.99
C LYS A 111 -6.08 -6.34 -8.56
N LEU A 112 -7.37 -6.04 -8.66
CA LEU A 112 -8.43 -6.93 -8.21
C LEU A 112 -9.02 -7.71 -9.38
N GLN A 113 -9.74 -8.79 -9.09
CA GLN A 113 -10.37 -9.62 -10.11
C GLN A 113 -11.60 -8.97 -10.73
N HIS A 114 -12.19 -7.98 -10.04
CA HIS A 114 -13.41 -7.30 -10.50
C HIS A 114 -13.25 -5.79 -10.38
N ASP A 115 -14.07 -5.05 -11.14
CA ASP A 115 -14.16 -3.60 -11.02
C ASP A 115 -14.92 -3.27 -9.73
N TYR A 116 -14.17 -3.13 -8.65
CA TYR A 116 -14.72 -2.91 -7.32
C TYR A 116 -15.36 -1.53 -7.18
N GLU A 117 -14.86 -0.53 -7.90
CA GLU A 117 -15.42 0.82 -7.87
C GLU A 117 -16.88 0.84 -8.30
N LYS A 118 -17.27 -0.01 -9.25
CA LYS A 118 -18.66 -0.10 -9.71
C LYS A 118 -19.63 -0.43 -8.59
N THR A 119 -19.17 -1.13 -7.56
CA THR A 119 -20.02 -1.46 -6.39
C THR A 119 -20.57 -0.20 -5.75
N PHE A 120 -19.74 0.84 -5.66
CA PHE A 120 -20.14 2.11 -5.05
C PHE A 120 -20.99 2.96 -5.98
N LEU A 121 -20.77 2.89 -7.28
CA LEU A 121 -21.57 3.60 -8.27
C LEU A 121 -23.03 3.12 -8.25
N LYS A 122 -23.24 1.83 -8.02
CA LYS A 122 -24.57 1.25 -7.89
C LYS A 122 -25.28 1.72 -6.63
N MET A 123 -24.52 2.00 -5.57
CA MET A 123 -25.08 2.48 -4.30
C MET A 123 -25.56 3.93 -4.39
N ASP A 124 -24.96 4.71 -5.28
CA ASP A 124 -25.26 6.14 -5.45
C ASP A 124 -26.52 6.38 -6.30
N ASN A 125 -27.07 5.34 -6.87
CA ASN A 125 -28.32 5.40 -7.63
C ASN A 125 -29.50 4.94 -6.75
#